data_1ccda1c9f74fb00ae94c1e2de472b210
#
_entry.id   1ccda1c9f74fb00ae94c1e2de472b210
#
_cell.length_a   1.000
_cell.length_b   1.000
_cell.length_c   1.000
_cell.angle_alpha   90.00
_cell.angle_beta   90.00
_cell.angle_gamma   90.00
#
_symmetry.space_group_name_H-M   'P 1'
#
loop_
_entity.id
_entity.type
_entity.pdbx_description
1 polymer ?
#
loop_
_entity_poly.entity_id
_entity_poly.type
_entity_poly.pdbx_seq_one_letter_code
_entity_poly.pdbx_strand_id
1 'polypeptide(L)'
;MKNSVPTTVLLVLAIACGPAWAAGPVAATTYNWTGFYVGLNTGLAINDSGYTLRPTGNFLTDLHYISDNPLRTDSGNLNGAAFTIGGQFGYNYQVGRYVFGLETDFDYNGTDNSSYVNRPLASPLVGNIVHAVNQQVDCFGTLRARFGFTPAGRFLIYGTGGLAYGNVSSSSNVLFTSASDNYIGSSSGLHAGWTLGAGGEYALTNKWSVKFEYLYIDLGSQSYTYAARPPFTNFSYTTDLDTTQHVIRVGFNYKF
;
A
#
# COMPACT_ATOMS: atom_id res chain seq x y z
N MET A 1 1.76 14.98 -24.09
CA MET A 1 2.48 13.73 -23.92
C MET A 1 3.74 14.03 -23.12
N LYS A 2 3.73 13.84 -21.81
CA LYS A 2 4.95 13.84 -20.98
C LYS A 2 5.01 12.45 -20.34
N ASN A 3 6.00 11.68 -20.76
CA ASN A 3 6.30 10.37 -20.23
C ASN A 3 6.73 10.55 -18.77
N SER A 4 5.91 10.12 -17.83
CA SER A 4 6.32 9.91 -16.47
C SER A 4 7.17 8.65 -16.44
N VAL A 5 8.46 8.80 -16.23
CA VAL A 5 9.39 7.70 -15.97
C VAL A 5 9.02 7.16 -14.57
N PRO A 6 8.71 5.88 -14.40
CA PRO A 6 8.52 5.32 -13.08
C PRO A 6 9.85 5.42 -12.35
N THR A 7 9.85 6.08 -11.19
CA THR A 7 11.01 6.11 -10.29
C THR A 7 11.14 4.71 -9.70
N THR A 8 11.91 3.87 -10.38
CA THR A 8 12.28 2.55 -9.87
C THR A 8 13.25 2.79 -8.70
N VAL A 9 12.73 2.68 -7.49
CA VAL A 9 13.56 2.64 -6.28
C VAL A 9 14.31 1.32 -6.28
N LEU A 10 15.51 1.34 -6.84
CA LEU A 10 16.43 0.22 -6.78
C LEU A 10 17.04 0.20 -5.36
N LEU A 11 16.45 -0.58 -4.46
CA LEU A 11 17.01 -0.82 -3.14
C LEU A 11 18.23 -1.74 -3.31
N VAL A 12 19.41 -1.16 -3.41
CA VAL A 12 20.69 -1.91 -3.38
C VAL A 12 20.90 -2.33 -1.94
N LEU A 13 20.61 -3.60 -1.65
CA LEU A 13 20.98 -4.25 -0.41
C LEU A 13 22.51 -4.47 -0.43
N ALA A 14 23.28 -3.53 0.09
CA ALA A 14 24.70 -3.69 0.33
C ALA A 14 24.88 -4.70 1.48
N ILE A 15 25.04 -5.98 1.14
CA ILE A 15 25.53 -6.98 2.08
C ILE A 15 26.97 -6.63 2.37
N ALA A 16 27.24 -5.98 3.50
CA ALA A 16 28.59 -5.80 3.99
C ALA A 16 29.15 -7.17 4.38
N CYS A 17 29.90 -7.79 3.47
CA CYS A 17 30.78 -8.92 3.79
C CYS A 17 31.92 -8.37 4.65
N GLY A 18 31.76 -8.41 5.97
CA GLY A 18 32.86 -8.28 6.90
C GLY A 18 33.81 -9.50 6.81
N PRO A 19 35.10 -9.33 7.19
CA PRO A 19 36.08 -10.45 7.11
C PRO A 19 35.58 -11.60 7.98
N ALA A 20 35.43 -12.77 7.34
CA ALA A 20 35.11 -14.00 8.04
C ALA A 20 36.32 -14.38 8.93
N TRP A 21 36.13 -14.19 10.23
CA TRP A 21 37.03 -14.81 11.19
C TRP A 21 36.80 -16.31 11.11
N ALA A 22 37.85 -17.05 10.74
CA ALA A 22 37.82 -18.50 10.68
C ALA A 22 37.65 -19.10 12.09
N ALA A 23 36.41 -19.17 12.53
CA ALA A 23 36.04 -20.07 13.61
C ALA A 23 35.99 -21.48 13.00
N GLY A 24 36.70 -22.44 13.62
CA GLY A 24 36.67 -23.82 13.20
C GLY A 24 35.25 -24.38 13.09
N PRO A 25 35.05 -25.57 12.48
CA PRO A 25 33.71 -26.09 12.19
C PRO A 25 32.96 -26.38 13.51
N VAL A 26 32.28 -25.38 14.02
CA VAL A 26 31.23 -25.59 14.99
C VAL A 26 30.15 -26.35 14.23
N ALA A 27 29.83 -27.57 14.65
CA ALA A 27 28.71 -28.32 14.11
C ALA A 27 27.48 -27.39 14.17
N ALA A 28 27.08 -26.91 13.01
CA ALA A 28 25.97 -25.98 12.90
C ALA A 28 24.71 -26.70 13.39
N THR A 29 24.30 -26.43 14.61
CA THR A 29 23.03 -26.95 15.17
C THR A 29 21.93 -26.47 14.25
N THR A 30 21.42 -27.39 13.44
CA THR A 30 20.32 -27.12 12.50
C THR A 30 19.10 -26.70 13.31
N TYR A 31 18.67 -25.46 13.12
CA TYR A 31 17.43 -24.98 13.70
C TYR A 31 16.26 -25.65 13.00
N ASN A 32 15.31 -26.18 13.76
CA ASN A 32 14.07 -26.74 13.21
C ASN A 32 13.02 -25.61 13.13
N TRP A 33 12.62 -25.27 11.90
CA TRP A 33 11.62 -24.24 11.66
C TRP A 33 10.18 -24.70 11.88
N THR A 34 9.92 -26.00 12.04
CA THR A 34 8.58 -26.56 12.26
C THR A 34 8.02 -26.10 13.59
N GLY A 35 6.79 -25.61 13.55
CA GLY A 35 6.01 -25.22 14.75
C GLY A 35 5.22 -23.95 14.55
N PHE A 36 4.36 -23.69 15.51
CA PHE A 36 3.62 -22.43 15.63
C PHE A 36 4.54 -21.33 16.14
N TYR A 37 4.29 -20.12 15.68
CA TYR A 37 4.96 -18.92 16.18
C TYR A 37 4.00 -17.76 16.26
N VAL A 38 4.29 -16.83 17.15
CA VAL A 38 3.67 -15.53 17.29
C VAL A 38 4.77 -14.47 17.28
N GLY A 39 4.49 -13.31 16.73
CA GLY A 39 5.48 -12.25 16.68
C GLY A 39 4.87 -10.87 16.64
N LEU A 40 5.76 -9.90 16.80
CA LEU A 40 5.49 -8.48 16.58
C LEU A 40 6.34 -8.00 15.41
N ASN A 41 5.82 -7.05 14.67
CA ASN A 41 6.55 -6.41 13.59
C ASN A 41 6.38 -4.90 13.62
N THR A 42 7.31 -4.21 12.98
CA THR A 42 7.27 -2.77 12.78
C THR A 42 8.03 -2.41 11.52
N GLY A 43 7.63 -1.32 10.87
CA GLY A 43 8.22 -0.94 9.61
C GLY A 43 7.71 0.36 9.03
N LEU A 44 7.88 0.49 7.73
CA LEU A 44 7.41 1.62 6.94
C LEU A 44 6.52 1.09 5.81
N ALA A 45 5.34 1.68 5.66
CA ALA A 45 4.49 1.54 4.50
C ALA A 45 4.66 2.77 3.61
N ILE A 46 4.98 2.56 2.35
CA ILE A 46 5.09 3.57 1.32
C ILE A 46 3.91 3.38 0.38
N ASN A 47 3.02 4.36 0.32
CA ASN A 47 1.90 4.36 -0.62
C ASN A 47 2.37 4.85 -1.99
N ASP A 48 1.91 4.16 -3.03
CA ASP A 48 2.00 4.56 -4.43
C ASP A 48 0.61 4.36 -5.06
N SER A 49 -0.31 5.25 -4.69
CA SER A 49 -1.72 5.18 -5.07
C SER A 49 -2.02 6.20 -6.15
N GLY A 50 -2.75 5.78 -7.18
CA GLY A 50 -3.21 6.65 -8.25
C GLY A 50 -4.64 7.12 -8.04
N TYR A 51 -4.97 8.33 -8.49
CA TYR A 51 -6.36 8.76 -8.61
C TYR A 51 -6.68 9.31 -9.99
N THR A 52 -7.93 9.11 -10.40
CA THR A 52 -8.50 9.75 -11.59
C THR A 52 -9.85 10.35 -11.20
N LEU A 53 -10.02 11.62 -11.47
CA LEU A 53 -11.22 12.39 -11.19
C LEU A 53 -11.87 12.78 -12.51
N ARG A 54 -13.14 12.43 -12.71
CA ARG A 54 -13.87 12.63 -13.96
C ARG A 54 -15.19 13.36 -13.70
N PRO A 55 -15.50 14.40 -14.47
CA PRO A 55 -16.83 14.99 -14.50
C PRO A 55 -17.82 13.98 -15.10
N THR A 56 -19.00 13.91 -14.52
CA THR A 56 -20.10 13.02 -14.93
C THR A 56 -21.45 13.77 -14.88
N GLY A 57 -22.54 13.10 -15.25
CA GLY A 57 -23.85 13.71 -15.28
C GLY A 57 -23.97 14.77 -16.37
N ASN A 58 -24.62 15.90 -16.07
CA ASN A 58 -24.87 16.97 -17.05
C ASN A 58 -23.59 17.63 -17.58
N PHE A 59 -22.43 17.48 -16.94
CA PHE A 59 -21.16 17.93 -17.53
C PHE A 59 -20.85 17.26 -18.88
N LEU A 60 -21.41 16.08 -19.15
CA LEU A 60 -21.21 15.36 -20.40
C LEU A 60 -22.12 15.85 -21.53
N THR A 61 -23.22 16.51 -21.22
CA THR A 61 -24.24 16.95 -22.17
C THR A 61 -24.27 18.47 -22.38
N ASP A 62 -23.71 19.24 -21.47
CA ASP A 62 -23.66 20.68 -21.56
C ASP A 62 -22.49 21.12 -22.47
N LEU A 63 -22.82 21.66 -23.65
CA LEU A 63 -21.85 22.12 -24.65
C LEU A 63 -20.89 23.19 -24.15
N HIS A 64 -21.26 23.96 -23.11
CA HIS A 64 -20.38 24.93 -22.45
C HIS A 64 -19.18 24.28 -21.77
N TYR A 65 -19.30 23.01 -21.37
CA TYR A 65 -18.28 22.27 -20.65
C TYR A 65 -17.54 21.24 -21.52
N ILE A 66 -17.98 21.01 -22.77
CA ILE A 66 -17.43 19.92 -23.64
C ILE A 66 -16.17 20.34 -24.41
N SER A 67 -16.01 21.63 -24.77
CA SER A 67 -14.87 22.06 -25.61
C SER A 67 -13.68 22.49 -24.78
N ASP A 68 -12.58 21.74 -24.89
CA ASP A 68 -11.19 22.05 -24.44
C ASP A 68 -11.02 22.61 -23.00
N ASN A 69 -11.99 22.33 -22.11
CA ASN A 69 -12.02 22.87 -20.78
C ASN A 69 -11.23 21.98 -19.79
N PRO A 70 -10.45 22.56 -18.86
CA PRO A 70 -9.72 21.84 -17.80
C PRO A 70 -10.62 21.04 -16.83
N LEU A 71 -11.95 21.09 -17.01
CA LEU A 71 -12.93 20.32 -16.26
C LEU A 71 -12.92 18.81 -16.60
N ARG A 72 -12.23 18.40 -17.66
CA ARG A 72 -12.45 17.07 -18.24
C ARG A 72 -12.03 15.91 -17.37
N THR A 73 -10.86 15.92 -16.88
CA THR A 73 -10.33 14.82 -16.06
C THR A 73 -9.06 15.31 -15.41
N ASP A 74 -8.92 15.06 -14.13
CA ASP A 74 -7.67 15.23 -13.42
C ASP A 74 -7.17 13.88 -12.91
N SER A 75 -5.86 13.71 -12.90
CA SER A 75 -5.23 12.50 -12.41
C SER A 75 -3.93 12.85 -11.72
N GLY A 76 -3.60 12.11 -10.71
CA GLY A 76 -2.38 12.31 -9.95
C GLY A 76 -2.07 11.11 -9.07
N ASN A 77 -1.00 11.25 -8.32
CA ASN A 77 -0.57 10.24 -7.38
C ASN A 77 -0.74 10.75 -5.95
N LEU A 78 -1.13 9.85 -5.08
CA LEU A 78 -1.19 10.02 -3.64
C LEU A 78 -0.03 9.23 -3.04
N ASN A 79 1.12 9.88 -2.90
CA ASN A 79 2.33 9.26 -2.41
C ASN A 79 2.58 9.70 -0.98
N GLY A 80 2.97 8.77 -0.13
CA GLY A 80 3.31 9.05 1.25
C GLY A 80 3.95 7.86 1.93
N ALA A 81 4.51 8.08 3.09
CA ALA A 81 5.07 7.03 3.90
C ALA A 81 4.60 7.17 5.34
N ALA A 82 4.27 6.04 5.96
CA ALA A 82 3.86 5.98 7.34
C ALA A 82 4.55 4.83 8.07
N PHE A 83 4.63 4.97 9.37
CA PHE A 83 5.12 3.93 10.24
C PHE A 83 4.03 2.87 10.46
N THR A 84 4.43 1.59 10.44
CA THR A 84 3.54 0.46 10.74
C THR A 84 3.99 -0.28 11.98
N ILE A 85 3.04 -0.78 12.74
CA ILE A 85 3.26 -1.67 13.87
C ILE A 85 2.15 -2.69 13.93
N GLY A 86 2.50 -3.96 14.15
CA GLY A 86 1.51 -5.01 14.16
C GLY A 86 1.95 -6.29 14.81
N GLY A 87 1.07 -7.28 14.71
CA GLY A 87 1.28 -8.62 15.21
C GLY A 87 1.10 -9.66 14.12
N GLN A 88 1.76 -10.79 14.28
CA GLN A 88 1.71 -11.89 13.34
C GLN A 88 1.63 -13.22 14.05
N PHE A 89 0.95 -14.17 13.41
CA PHE A 89 0.82 -15.55 13.85
C PHE A 89 1.01 -16.47 12.65
N GLY A 90 1.68 -17.59 12.84
CA GLY A 90 1.89 -18.53 11.75
C GLY A 90 2.30 -19.92 12.20
N TYR A 91 2.35 -20.80 11.21
CA TYR A 91 2.85 -22.16 11.35
C TYR A 91 3.78 -22.48 10.20
N ASN A 92 4.95 -23.02 10.51
CA ASN A 92 5.91 -23.52 9.54
C ASN A 92 6.00 -25.03 9.61
N TYR A 93 6.23 -25.67 8.47
CA TYR A 93 6.54 -27.10 8.33
C TYR A 93 7.79 -27.26 7.48
N GLN A 94 8.82 -27.85 8.06
CA GLN A 94 10.13 -28.03 7.41
C GLN A 94 10.30 -29.46 6.93
N VAL A 95 10.70 -29.60 5.66
CA VAL A 95 11.08 -30.85 5.02
C VAL A 95 12.50 -30.70 4.45
N GLY A 96 13.47 -31.29 5.13
CA GLY A 96 14.88 -31.12 4.76
C GLY A 96 15.32 -29.65 4.85
N ARG A 97 15.65 -29.04 3.72
CA ARG A 97 16.03 -27.63 3.64
C ARG A 97 14.89 -26.71 3.22
N TYR A 98 13.71 -27.24 2.93
CA TYR A 98 12.56 -26.47 2.49
C TYR A 98 11.61 -26.23 3.65
N VAL A 99 11.02 -25.05 3.69
CA VAL A 99 10.05 -24.64 4.70
C VAL A 99 8.80 -24.16 4.00
N PHE A 100 7.67 -24.75 4.37
CA PHE A 100 6.33 -24.35 3.94
C PHE A 100 5.62 -23.75 5.13
N GLY A 101 4.86 -22.69 4.95
CA GLY A 101 4.15 -22.08 6.07
C GLY A 101 2.91 -21.32 5.65
N LEU A 102 2.11 -21.03 6.66
CA LEU A 102 1.01 -20.08 6.60
C LEU A 102 1.24 -19.01 7.66
N GLU A 103 1.04 -17.76 7.30
CA GLU A 103 1.18 -16.62 8.20
C GLU A 103 -0.01 -15.68 8.02
N THR A 104 -0.54 -15.18 9.11
CA THR A 104 -1.48 -14.06 9.12
C THR A 104 -0.90 -12.93 9.95
N ASP A 105 -1.17 -11.71 9.56
CA ASP A 105 -0.79 -10.52 10.30
C ASP A 105 -1.90 -9.48 10.31
N PHE A 106 -1.78 -8.57 11.25
CA PHE A 106 -2.61 -7.37 11.33
C PHE A 106 -1.72 -6.22 11.80
N ASP A 107 -1.68 -5.16 11.00
CA ASP A 107 -0.82 -4.00 11.18
C ASP A 107 -1.65 -2.71 11.23
N TYR A 108 -1.36 -1.87 12.22
CA TYR A 108 -1.79 -0.49 12.22
C TYR A 108 -0.92 0.31 11.25
N ASN A 109 -1.57 1.13 10.43
CA ASN A 109 -0.91 1.94 9.40
C ASN A 109 -1.51 3.34 9.44
N GLY A 110 -0.80 4.31 9.99
CA GLY A 110 -1.27 5.70 10.10
C GLY A 110 -0.99 6.51 8.83
N THR A 111 -1.27 5.96 7.64
CA THR A 111 -1.01 6.68 6.40
C THR A 111 -2.11 7.68 6.10
N ASP A 112 -1.72 8.95 5.88
CA ASP A 112 -2.59 10.04 5.46
C ASP A 112 -1.93 10.75 4.27
N ASN A 113 -2.53 10.59 3.09
CA ASN A 113 -2.00 11.14 1.84
C ASN A 113 -3.00 12.12 1.25
N SER A 114 -2.49 13.26 0.81
CA SER A 114 -3.30 14.30 0.18
C SER A 114 -2.68 14.81 -1.10
N SER A 115 -3.55 15.10 -2.07
CA SER A 115 -3.19 15.82 -3.30
C SER A 115 -4.04 17.06 -3.43
N TYR A 116 -3.40 18.17 -3.78
CA TYR A 116 -4.07 19.45 -3.99
C TYR A 116 -3.65 20.02 -5.35
N VAL A 117 -4.63 20.31 -6.18
CA VAL A 117 -4.43 20.90 -7.51
C VAL A 117 -5.31 22.14 -7.64
N ASN A 118 -4.72 23.26 -8.03
CA ASN A 118 -5.41 24.52 -8.30
C ASN A 118 -5.08 24.96 -9.73
N ARG A 119 -6.10 25.05 -10.58
CA ARG A 119 -5.94 25.44 -11.99
C ARG A 119 -6.90 26.56 -12.38
N PRO A 120 -6.45 27.55 -13.17
CA PRO A 120 -7.35 28.55 -13.72
C PRO A 120 -8.34 27.89 -14.70
N LEU A 121 -9.57 28.36 -14.67
CA LEU A 121 -10.58 28.00 -15.68
C LEU A 121 -10.22 28.65 -17.01
N ALA A 122 -10.48 27.94 -18.12
CA ALA A 122 -10.29 28.49 -19.45
C ALA A 122 -11.43 29.47 -19.82
N SER A 123 -11.09 30.54 -20.60
CA SER A 123 -12.07 31.46 -21.12
C SER A 123 -13.20 30.74 -21.90
N PRO A 124 -14.50 31.12 -21.78
CA PRO A 124 -15.01 32.34 -21.14
C PRO A 124 -15.21 32.27 -19.63
N LEU A 125 -14.92 31.15 -18.97
CA LEU A 125 -15.08 30.99 -17.52
C LEU A 125 -14.00 31.78 -16.78
N VAL A 126 -14.34 32.36 -15.65
CA VAL A 126 -13.44 33.12 -14.77
C VAL A 126 -13.29 32.40 -13.45
N GLY A 127 -12.10 32.46 -12.85
CA GLY A 127 -11.82 31.81 -11.55
C GLY A 127 -10.96 30.58 -11.69
N ASN A 128 -10.93 29.77 -10.65
CA ASN A 128 -10.15 28.55 -10.56
C ASN A 128 -11.02 27.34 -10.23
N ILE A 129 -10.57 26.17 -10.68
CA ILE A 129 -11.02 24.90 -10.17
C ILE A 129 -9.95 24.34 -9.20
N VAL A 130 -10.40 23.95 -8.04
CA VAL A 130 -9.55 23.38 -6.98
C VAL A 130 -9.98 21.95 -6.74
N HIS A 131 -9.06 21.02 -6.91
CA HIS A 131 -9.24 19.61 -6.59
C HIS A 131 -8.42 19.28 -5.34
N ALA A 132 -9.04 18.69 -4.34
CA ALA A 132 -8.38 18.13 -3.18
C ALA A 132 -8.83 16.67 -3.03
N VAL A 133 -7.89 15.75 -3.01
CA VAL A 133 -8.13 14.32 -2.82
C VAL A 133 -7.30 13.87 -1.63
N ASN A 134 -7.94 13.20 -0.67
CA ASN A 134 -7.29 12.63 0.50
C ASN A 134 -7.58 11.13 0.53
N GLN A 135 -6.59 10.35 0.93
CA GLN A 135 -6.71 8.91 1.15
C GLN A 135 -5.98 8.54 2.43
N GLN A 136 -6.65 7.75 3.26
CA GLN A 136 -6.11 7.24 4.51
C GLN A 136 -6.27 5.72 4.54
N VAL A 137 -5.22 5.02 4.98
CA VAL A 137 -5.25 3.59 5.28
C VAL A 137 -4.94 3.43 6.76
N ASP A 138 -5.96 3.05 7.54
CA ASP A 138 -5.84 2.99 9.01
C ASP A 138 -5.15 1.71 9.47
N CYS A 139 -5.51 0.59 8.84
CA CYS A 139 -4.97 -0.72 9.16
C CYS A 139 -5.06 -1.64 7.95
N PHE A 140 -4.20 -2.63 7.93
CA PHE A 140 -4.28 -3.72 6.99
C PHE A 140 -3.93 -5.05 7.66
N GLY A 141 -4.37 -6.14 7.05
CA GLY A 141 -3.98 -7.47 7.45
C GLY A 141 -3.77 -8.36 6.23
N THR A 142 -3.07 -9.46 6.43
CA THR A 142 -2.80 -10.42 5.37
C THR A 142 -3.01 -11.86 5.83
N LEU A 143 -3.31 -12.74 4.87
CA LEU A 143 -3.26 -14.19 5.03
C LEU A 143 -2.44 -14.76 3.89
N ARG A 144 -1.26 -15.31 4.19
CA ARG A 144 -0.23 -15.64 3.21
C ARG A 144 0.29 -17.05 3.35
N ALA A 145 0.54 -17.71 2.23
CA ALA A 145 1.42 -18.87 2.17
C ALA A 145 2.89 -18.40 2.12
N ARG A 146 3.79 -19.16 2.74
CA ARG A 146 5.25 -18.97 2.73
C ARG A 146 5.90 -20.21 2.15
N PHE A 147 6.88 -19.98 1.28
CA PHE A 147 7.79 -21.01 0.79
C PHE A 147 9.22 -20.54 0.95
N GLY A 148 10.05 -21.30 1.64
CA GLY A 148 11.40 -20.91 1.97
C GLY A 148 12.42 -22.03 1.84
N PHE A 149 13.66 -21.61 1.88
CA PHE A 149 14.84 -22.47 1.82
C PHE A 149 15.84 -22.05 2.90
N THR A 150 16.45 -23.04 3.57
CA THR A 150 17.47 -22.83 4.60
C THR A 150 18.86 -23.13 4.05
N PRO A 151 19.60 -22.12 3.55
CA PRO A 151 20.97 -22.31 3.01
C PRO A 151 21.97 -22.65 4.11
N ALA A 152 21.79 -22.07 5.28
CA ALA A 152 22.60 -22.33 6.48
C ALA A 152 21.66 -22.54 7.67
N GLY A 153 21.93 -23.52 8.51
CA GLY A 153 21.01 -24.12 9.48
C GLY A 153 20.14 -23.19 10.34
N ARG A 154 20.49 -21.90 10.50
CA ARG A 154 19.72 -20.89 11.26
C ARG A 154 19.16 -19.77 10.41
N PHE A 155 19.37 -19.78 9.11
CA PHE A 155 18.91 -18.74 8.19
C PHE A 155 17.87 -19.31 7.22
N LEU A 156 16.76 -18.64 7.09
CA LEU A 156 15.65 -18.94 6.18
C LEU A 156 15.48 -17.78 5.20
N ILE A 157 15.52 -18.06 3.90
CA ILE A 157 15.09 -17.13 2.85
C ILE A 157 13.74 -17.62 2.35
N TYR A 158 12.77 -16.74 2.16
CA TYR A 158 11.45 -17.14 1.74
C TYR A 158 10.76 -16.13 0.82
N GLY A 159 9.87 -16.63 -0.02
CA GLY A 159 8.85 -15.89 -0.71
C GLY A 159 7.51 -16.11 -0.03
N THR A 160 6.61 -15.14 -0.14
CA THR A 160 5.28 -15.20 0.45
C THR A 160 4.26 -14.53 -0.46
N GLY A 161 3.02 -15.00 -0.41
CA GLY A 161 1.93 -14.41 -1.18
C GLY A 161 0.58 -14.89 -0.70
N GLY A 162 -0.46 -14.08 -0.93
CA GLY A 162 -1.79 -14.40 -0.47
C GLY A 162 -2.77 -13.24 -0.55
N LEU A 163 -3.75 -13.28 0.32
CA LEU A 163 -4.80 -12.27 0.44
C LEU A 163 -4.31 -11.11 1.32
N ALA A 164 -4.74 -9.90 0.96
CA ALA A 164 -4.61 -8.71 1.77
C ALA A 164 -5.99 -8.08 1.96
N TYR A 165 -6.19 -7.42 3.09
CA TYR A 165 -7.39 -6.64 3.38
C TYR A 165 -7.01 -5.42 4.21
N GLY A 166 -7.75 -4.31 4.02
CA GLY A 166 -7.46 -3.07 4.75
C GLY A 166 -8.64 -2.13 4.78
N ASN A 167 -8.68 -1.27 5.79
CA ASN A 167 -9.67 -0.21 5.88
C ASN A 167 -9.14 1.04 5.19
N VAL A 168 -9.78 1.40 4.08
CA VAL A 168 -9.41 2.56 3.24
C VAL A 168 -10.51 3.59 3.34
N SER A 169 -10.14 4.80 3.75
CA SER A 169 -11.00 5.98 3.77
C SER A 169 -10.50 6.99 2.75
N SER A 170 -11.37 7.52 1.92
CA SER A 170 -11.03 8.52 0.93
C SER A 170 -12.05 9.65 0.90
N SER A 171 -11.58 10.85 0.61
CA SER A 171 -12.43 12.02 0.40
C SER A 171 -11.93 12.85 -0.77
N SER A 172 -12.89 13.40 -1.52
CA SER A 172 -12.60 14.29 -2.65
C SER A 172 -13.42 15.55 -2.53
N ASN A 173 -12.80 16.66 -2.86
CA ASN A 173 -13.43 17.97 -2.90
C ASN A 173 -13.08 18.67 -4.22
N VAL A 174 -14.10 19.11 -4.96
CA VAL A 174 -13.96 19.94 -6.15
C VAL A 174 -14.66 21.25 -5.93
N LEU A 175 -13.92 22.36 -5.96
CA LEU A 175 -14.44 23.70 -5.73
C LEU A 175 -14.23 24.57 -6.97
N PHE A 176 -15.31 25.17 -7.46
CA PHE A 176 -15.29 26.25 -8.45
C PHE A 176 -15.33 27.59 -7.74
N THR A 177 -14.26 28.36 -7.81
CA THR A 177 -14.16 29.62 -7.05
C THR A 177 -15.07 30.73 -7.59
N SER A 178 -15.44 30.67 -8.86
CA SER A 178 -16.32 31.66 -9.51
C SER A 178 -17.79 31.53 -9.14
N ALA A 179 -18.26 30.29 -8.91
CA ALA A 179 -19.65 30.00 -8.63
C ALA A 179 -19.90 29.63 -7.15
N SER A 180 -18.83 29.48 -6.37
CA SER A 180 -18.86 28.92 -5.01
C SER A 180 -19.49 27.51 -4.95
N ASP A 181 -19.49 26.81 -6.09
CA ASP A 181 -19.99 25.44 -6.17
C ASP A 181 -18.96 24.47 -5.60
N ASN A 182 -19.42 23.62 -4.70
CA ASN A 182 -18.57 22.67 -4.01
C ASN A 182 -19.15 21.26 -4.13
N TYR A 183 -18.32 20.35 -4.64
CA TYR A 183 -18.61 18.93 -4.80
C TYR A 183 -17.79 18.17 -3.78
N ILE A 184 -18.45 17.58 -2.79
CA ILE A 184 -17.77 16.82 -1.73
C ILE A 184 -18.24 15.38 -1.79
N GLY A 185 -17.29 14.47 -1.92
CA GLY A 185 -17.50 13.02 -1.86
C GLY A 185 -16.59 12.39 -0.84
N SER A 186 -17.08 11.34 -0.21
CA SER A 186 -16.26 10.48 0.64
C SER A 186 -16.72 9.03 0.52
N SER A 187 -15.79 8.13 0.71
CA SER A 187 -16.05 6.71 0.77
C SER A 187 -15.10 6.09 1.78
N SER A 188 -15.61 5.15 2.58
CA SER A 188 -14.82 4.38 3.52
C SER A 188 -15.33 2.94 3.54
N GLY A 189 -14.41 1.98 3.66
CA GLY A 189 -14.79 0.59 3.69
C GLY A 189 -13.61 -0.35 3.78
N LEU A 190 -13.94 -1.62 4.02
CA LEU A 190 -12.99 -2.72 3.98
C LEU A 190 -12.76 -3.10 2.52
N HIS A 191 -11.52 -3.02 2.07
CA HIS A 191 -11.06 -3.44 0.76
C HIS A 191 -10.27 -4.73 0.89
N ALA A 192 -10.44 -5.62 -0.10
CA ALA A 192 -9.70 -6.87 -0.19
C ALA A 192 -8.92 -6.92 -1.50
N GLY A 193 -7.74 -7.49 -1.44
CA GLY A 193 -6.84 -7.60 -2.56
C GLY A 193 -5.83 -8.71 -2.37
N TRP A 194 -4.63 -8.52 -2.87
CA TRP A 194 -3.58 -9.51 -2.82
C TRP A 194 -2.26 -8.91 -2.35
N THR A 195 -1.36 -9.78 -1.91
CA THR A 195 -0.01 -9.40 -1.50
C THR A 195 1.02 -10.41 -2.00
N LEU A 196 2.19 -9.90 -2.32
CA LEU A 196 3.36 -10.69 -2.67
C LEU A 196 4.59 -10.11 -1.95
N GLY A 197 5.48 -10.96 -1.49
CA GLY A 197 6.65 -10.50 -0.79
C GLY A 197 7.78 -11.50 -0.70
N ALA A 198 8.86 -11.05 -0.10
CA ALA A 198 10.03 -11.87 0.18
C ALA A 198 10.71 -11.40 1.47
N GLY A 199 11.41 -12.32 2.11
CA GLY A 199 12.12 -11.99 3.33
C GLY A 199 13.22 -12.96 3.70
N GLY A 200 13.95 -12.57 4.73
CA GLY A 200 14.92 -13.41 5.40
C GLY A 200 14.64 -13.45 6.89
N GLU A 201 14.80 -14.63 7.50
CA GLU A 201 14.59 -14.84 8.92
C GLU A 201 15.81 -15.56 9.52
N TYR A 202 16.27 -15.08 10.66
CA TYR A 202 17.42 -15.64 11.38
C TYR A 202 17.03 -16.09 12.78
N ALA A 203 17.27 -17.36 13.09
CA ALA A 203 17.01 -17.92 14.41
C ALA A 203 18.12 -17.52 15.39
N LEU A 204 17.82 -16.59 16.27
CA LEU A 204 18.72 -16.11 17.34
C LEU A 204 18.96 -17.19 18.38
N THR A 205 17.90 -17.85 18.79
CA THR A 205 17.88 -18.96 19.75
C THR A 205 17.03 -20.12 19.21
N ASN A 206 16.77 -21.14 19.99
CA ASN A 206 15.85 -22.22 19.60
C ASN A 206 14.38 -21.81 19.63
N LYS A 207 14.06 -20.63 20.19
CA LYS A 207 12.68 -20.11 20.30
C LYS A 207 12.50 -18.74 19.67
N TRP A 208 13.54 -17.96 19.54
CA TRP A 208 13.46 -16.57 19.04
C TRP A 208 14.11 -16.43 17.68
N SER A 209 13.43 -15.75 16.78
CA SER A 209 13.97 -15.34 15.49
C SER A 209 13.69 -13.86 15.21
N VAL A 210 14.50 -13.27 14.35
CA VAL A 210 14.32 -11.95 13.76
C VAL A 210 14.12 -12.11 12.27
N LYS A 211 13.10 -11.43 11.72
CA LYS A 211 12.85 -11.41 10.28
C LYS A 211 12.96 -10.00 9.71
N PHE A 212 13.38 -9.92 8.46
CA PHE A 212 13.28 -8.75 7.61
C PHE A 212 12.43 -9.12 6.41
N GLU A 213 11.43 -8.32 6.08
CA GLU A 213 10.45 -8.65 5.05
C GLU A 213 10.06 -7.42 4.24
N TYR A 214 9.90 -7.63 2.94
CA TYR A 214 9.27 -6.69 2.03
C TYR A 214 7.97 -7.27 1.52
N LEU A 215 6.91 -6.47 1.53
CA LEU A 215 5.60 -6.81 0.97
C LEU A 215 5.19 -5.74 -0.05
N TYR A 216 4.68 -6.20 -1.17
CA TYR A 216 3.82 -5.44 -2.06
C TYR A 216 2.38 -5.80 -1.74
N ILE A 217 1.54 -4.81 -1.52
CA ILE A 217 0.13 -4.96 -1.18
C ILE A 217 -0.69 -4.16 -2.19
N ASP A 218 -1.67 -4.81 -2.82
CA ASP A 218 -2.63 -4.20 -3.72
C ASP A 218 -4.03 -4.43 -3.13
N LEU A 219 -4.68 -3.36 -2.69
CA LEU A 219 -6.04 -3.39 -2.10
C LEU A 219 -7.12 -3.10 -3.16
N GLY A 220 -6.74 -3.09 -4.45
CA GLY A 220 -7.65 -2.88 -5.57
C GLY A 220 -8.06 -1.43 -5.76
N SER A 221 -9.10 -1.27 -6.56
CA SER A 221 -9.61 0.03 -6.99
C SER A 221 -10.93 0.35 -6.28
N GLN A 222 -11.14 1.61 -5.97
CA GLN A 222 -12.37 2.16 -5.42
C GLN A 222 -12.91 3.26 -6.33
N SER A 223 -14.22 3.22 -6.62
CA SER A 223 -14.89 4.25 -7.40
C SER A 223 -16.10 4.79 -6.64
N TYR A 224 -16.22 6.10 -6.56
CA TYR A 224 -17.39 6.75 -5.96
C TYR A 224 -17.77 8.03 -6.70
N THR A 225 -19.10 8.24 -6.82
CA THR A 225 -19.69 9.40 -7.52
C THR A 225 -20.36 10.32 -6.51
N TYR A 226 -20.16 11.61 -6.68
CA TYR A 226 -20.76 12.63 -5.82
C TYR A 226 -21.24 13.83 -6.65
N ALA A 227 -22.40 14.39 -6.22
CA ALA A 227 -23.04 15.52 -6.90
C ALA A 227 -22.77 16.85 -6.18
N ALA A 228 -23.00 17.94 -6.89
CA ALA A 228 -23.05 19.27 -6.29
C ALA A 228 -24.17 19.36 -5.25
N ARG A 229 -24.04 20.34 -4.35
CA ARG A 229 -25.14 20.74 -3.49
C ARG A 229 -26.27 21.37 -4.31
N PRO A 230 -27.53 21.27 -3.87
CA PRO A 230 -28.64 21.95 -4.54
C PRO A 230 -28.34 23.43 -4.80
N PRO A 231 -28.74 23.99 -5.98
CA PRO A 231 -29.65 23.43 -6.98
C PRO A 231 -28.95 22.56 -8.09
N PHE A 232 -27.64 22.41 -8.10
CA PHE A 232 -26.89 21.83 -9.22
C PHE A 232 -26.69 20.30 -9.11
N THR A 233 -27.64 19.58 -8.55
CA THR A 233 -27.53 18.14 -8.26
C THR A 233 -27.36 17.23 -9.48
N ASN A 234 -27.60 17.73 -10.69
CA ASN A 234 -27.43 16.98 -11.93
C ASN A 234 -25.98 16.98 -12.45
N PHE A 235 -25.11 17.79 -11.87
CA PHE A 235 -23.69 17.81 -12.14
C PHE A 235 -22.98 16.98 -11.08
N SER A 236 -22.13 16.07 -11.49
CA SER A 236 -21.45 15.14 -10.58
C SER A 236 -20.01 14.88 -11.02
N TYR A 237 -19.21 14.41 -10.09
CA TYR A 237 -17.87 13.89 -10.33
C TYR A 237 -17.77 12.45 -9.88
N THR A 238 -16.95 11.67 -10.57
CA THR A 238 -16.55 10.33 -10.16
C THR A 238 -15.06 10.34 -9.91
N THR A 239 -14.66 9.82 -8.75
CA THR A 239 -13.27 9.61 -8.39
C THR A 239 -13.00 8.11 -8.39
N ASP A 240 -12.02 7.70 -9.19
CA ASP A 240 -11.44 6.36 -9.19
C ASP A 240 -10.09 6.43 -8.46
N LEU A 241 -9.88 5.53 -7.50
CA LEU A 241 -8.67 5.44 -6.68
C LEU A 241 -8.14 4.02 -6.70
N ASP A 242 -6.86 3.86 -6.99
CA ASP A 242 -6.12 2.60 -6.86
C ASP A 242 -5.28 2.67 -5.58
N THR A 243 -5.30 1.60 -4.78
CA THR A 243 -4.59 1.60 -3.49
C THR A 243 -3.50 0.54 -3.50
N THR A 244 -2.25 0.96 -3.61
CA THR A 244 -1.08 0.10 -3.53
C THR A 244 -0.11 0.56 -2.46
N GLN A 245 0.54 -0.40 -1.78
CA GLN A 245 1.52 -0.14 -0.73
C GLN A 245 2.75 -1.03 -0.86
N HIS A 246 3.90 -0.46 -0.56
CA HIS A 246 5.17 -1.16 -0.37
C HIS A 246 5.52 -1.13 1.12
N VAL A 247 5.58 -2.28 1.76
CA VAL A 247 5.88 -2.38 3.20
C VAL A 247 7.25 -2.99 3.40
N ILE A 248 8.11 -2.30 4.13
CA ILE A 248 9.42 -2.80 4.57
C ILE A 248 9.36 -2.90 6.08
N ARG A 249 9.55 -4.11 6.62
CA ARG A 249 9.38 -4.33 8.06
C ARG A 249 10.40 -5.29 8.67
N VAL A 250 10.63 -5.11 9.96
CA VAL A 250 11.37 -6.01 10.83
C VAL A 250 10.39 -6.66 11.80
N GLY A 251 10.54 -7.95 12.03
CA GLY A 251 9.70 -8.69 12.97
C GLY A 251 10.53 -9.55 13.92
N PHE A 252 9.98 -9.77 15.11
CA PHE A 252 10.49 -10.71 16.09
C PHE A 252 9.45 -11.80 16.33
N ASN A 253 9.87 -13.05 16.22
CA ASN A 253 9.00 -14.21 16.40
C ASN A 253 9.44 -15.05 17.61
N TYR A 254 8.46 -15.53 18.35
CA TYR A 254 8.62 -16.56 19.35
C TYR A 254 7.96 -17.86 18.87
N LYS A 255 8.75 -18.92 18.76
CA LYS A 255 8.30 -20.26 18.40
C LYS A 255 8.04 -21.11 19.64
N PHE A 256 6.93 -21.80 19.65
CA PHE A 256 6.49 -22.71 20.73
C PHE A 256 7.21 -24.06 20.69
#